data_583e37e57975bd52d39c556e3b9a48dd
#
_entry.id   583e37e57975bd52d39c556e3b9a48dd
#
_cell.length_a   1.000
_cell.length_b   1.000
_cell.length_c   1.000
_cell.angle_alpha   90.00
_cell.angle_beta   90.00
_cell.angle_gamma   90.00
#
_symmetry.space_group_name_H-M   'P 1'
#
loop_
_entity.id
_entity.type
_entity.pdbx_description
1 polymer ?
#
loop_
_entity_poly.entity_id
_entity_poly.type
_entity_poly.pdbx_seq_one_letter_code
_entity_poly.pdbx_strand_id
1 'polypeptide(L)'
;TNSVRDELPQGWQPWIINRTKTPTEYRLVRDPQTGVVVLHAHADAAASGLRQLLDVDSSQEPVVAWRWRVLDLIVSADNQDRYAEDSPVRLMLFFDGDKTTLPFKEQVLMDTAKLLTGQDLPYATLMYIWENRLPVGTILPSSFTSQVKMLVAGSGPDRRLGRWKQFERNYVDDYR
;
A
#
# COMPACT_ATOMS: atom_id res chain seq x y z
N THR A 1 -25.77 4.49 -6.23
CA THR A 1 -24.69 3.80 -5.50
C THR A 1 -24.96 2.31 -5.54
N ASN A 2 -24.16 1.54 -6.29
CA ASN A 2 -24.32 0.09 -6.40
C ASN A 2 -23.57 -0.64 -5.26
N SER A 3 -23.76 -0.21 -4.00
CA SER A 3 -23.21 -0.96 -2.87
C SER A 3 -23.90 -2.31 -2.77
N VAL A 4 -23.11 -3.38 -2.71
CA VAL A 4 -23.62 -4.75 -2.63
C VAL A 4 -23.71 -5.19 -1.18
N ARG A 5 -22.79 -4.72 -0.32
CA ARG A 5 -22.76 -4.97 1.12
C ARG A 5 -21.96 -3.87 1.82
N ASP A 6 -22.33 -3.54 3.05
CA ASP A 6 -21.53 -2.70 3.95
C ASP A 6 -20.45 -3.51 4.69
N GLU A 7 -20.22 -4.74 4.28
CA GLU A 7 -19.23 -5.65 4.87
C GLU A 7 -17.91 -5.56 4.13
N LEU A 8 -16.81 -5.66 4.86
CA LEU A 8 -15.47 -5.78 4.31
C LEU A 8 -15.27 -7.16 3.66
N PRO A 9 -14.30 -7.32 2.74
CA PRO A 9 -13.95 -8.63 2.24
C PRO A 9 -13.55 -9.56 3.38
N GLN A 10 -13.89 -10.84 3.28
CA GLN A 10 -13.60 -11.83 4.31
C GLN A 10 -12.09 -11.89 4.61
N GLY A 11 -11.72 -11.89 5.90
CA GLY A 11 -10.34 -11.93 6.36
C GLY A 11 -9.65 -10.57 6.42
N TRP A 12 -10.24 -9.52 5.83
CA TRP A 12 -9.67 -8.18 5.89
C TRP A 12 -10.16 -7.40 7.11
N GLN A 13 -9.27 -6.63 7.70
CA GLN A 13 -9.53 -5.81 8.89
C GLN A 13 -9.13 -4.37 8.63
N PRO A 14 -9.86 -3.39 9.20
CA PRO A 14 -9.45 -1.99 9.18
C PRO A 14 -8.05 -1.81 9.78
N TRP A 15 -7.26 -0.98 9.13
CA TRP A 15 -5.94 -0.60 9.61
C TRP A 15 -5.83 0.92 9.69
N ILE A 16 -5.82 1.43 10.91
CA ILE A 16 -5.69 2.87 11.18
C ILE A 16 -4.21 3.22 11.26
N ILE A 17 -3.71 3.89 10.25
CA ILE A 17 -2.32 4.30 10.13
C ILE A 17 -2.06 5.53 11.02
N ASN A 18 -2.97 6.48 10.98
CA ASN A 18 -2.88 7.71 11.74
C ASN A 18 -4.25 8.04 12.37
N ARG A 19 -4.31 8.09 13.70
CA ARG A 19 -5.54 8.36 14.46
C ARG A 19 -6.06 9.79 14.32
N THR A 20 -5.25 10.72 13.82
CA THR A 20 -5.65 12.12 13.60
C THR A 20 -6.29 12.35 12.24
N LYS A 21 -6.25 11.35 11.35
CA LYS A 21 -6.85 11.41 10.02
C LYS A 21 -8.20 10.72 9.99
N THR A 22 -9.11 11.24 9.20
CA THR A 22 -10.37 10.57 8.87
C THR A 22 -10.05 9.22 8.19
N PRO A 23 -10.72 8.13 8.54
CA PRO A 23 -10.56 6.87 7.84
C PRO A 23 -11.06 6.94 6.39
N THR A 24 -10.36 6.26 5.49
CA THR A 24 -10.82 6.01 4.12
C THR A 24 -12.12 5.17 4.14
N GLU A 25 -13.08 5.52 3.31
CA GLU A 25 -14.28 4.73 3.13
C GLU A 25 -14.02 3.52 2.23
N TYR A 26 -14.31 2.32 2.73
CA TYR A 26 -14.20 1.07 1.99
C TYR A 26 -15.56 0.42 1.86
N ARG A 27 -15.95 0.03 0.62
CA ARG A 27 -17.23 -0.64 0.33
C ARG A 27 -17.05 -1.70 -0.74
N LEU A 28 -17.81 -2.79 -0.64
CA LEU A 28 -17.95 -3.74 -1.73
C LEU A 28 -19.00 -3.22 -2.71
N VAL A 29 -18.60 -3.03 -3.96
CA VAL A 29 -19.48 -2.52 -5.03
C VAL A 29 -19.40 -3.43 -6.24
N ARG A 30 -20.48 -3.48 -7.02
CA ARG A 30 -20.46 -4.14 -8.32
C ARG A 30 -19.87 -3.18 -9.35
N ASP A 31 -18.74 -3.58 -9.93
CA ASP A 31 -18.11 -2.79 -10.98
C ASP A 31 -19.00 -2.76 -12.24
N PRO A 32 -19.40 -1.58 -12.74
CA PRO A 32 -20.29 -1.49 -13.89
C PRO A 32 -19.66 -1.95 -15.21
N GLN A 33 -18.33 -1.99 -15.28
CA GLN A 33 -17.61 -2.42 -16.49
C GLN A 33 -17.50 -3.95 -16.60
N THR A 34 -17.32 -4.63 -15.47
CA THR A 34 -17.04 -6.08 -15.43
C THR A 34 -18.16 -6.90 -14.82
N GLY A 35 -19.08 -6.27 -14.09
CA GLY A 35 -20.10 -6.94 -13.31
C GLY A 35 -19.59 -7.66 -12.06
N VAL A 36 -18.29 -7.64 -11.80
CA VAL A 36 -17.65 -8.31 -10.65
C VAL A 36 -17.76 -7.42 -9.41
N VAL A 37 -17.90 -8.04 -8.24
CA VAL A 37 -17.83 -7.33 -6.96
C VAL A 37 -16.38 -7.00 -6.66
N VAL A 38 -16.10 -5.74 -6.35
CA VAL A 38 -14.77 -5.21 -6.10
C VAL A 38 -14.76 -4.36 -4.84
N LEU A 39 -13.60 -4.20 -4.22
CA LEU A 39 -13.39 -3.24 -3.15
C LEU A 39 -13.24 -1.84 -3.76
N HIS A 40 -14.12 -0.94 -3.36
CA HIS A 40 -14.04 0.49 -3.66
C HIS A 40 -13.49 1.22 -2.44
N ALA A 41 -12.47 2.04 -2.65
CA ALA A 41 -11.90 2.92 -1.65
C ALA A 41 -12.14 4.38 -2.07
N HIS A 42 -12.60 5.21 -1.14
CA HIS A 42 -12.78 6.64 -1.33
C HIS A 42 -12.11 7.39 -0.17
N ALA A 43 -11.15 8.24 -0.49
CA ALA A 43 -10.41 9.05 0.46
C ALA A 43 -10.59 10.53 0.11
N ASP A 44 -11.22 11.28 1.00
CA ASP A 44 -11.28 12.74 0.96
C ASP A 44 -10.60 13.27 2.22
N ALA A 45 -9.38 13.79 2.07
CA ALA A 45 -8.48 14.18 3.18
C ALA A 45 -8.36 13.07 4.25
N ALA A 46 -8.50 11.81 3.83
CA ALA A 46 -8.59 10.63 4.67
C ALA A 46 -7.38 9.72 4.45
N ALA A 47 -6.99 8.98 5.49
CA ALA A 47 -5.89 8.01 5.41
C ALA A 47 -6.13 6.84 6.34
N SER A 48 -6.43 5.69 5.78
CA SER A 48 -6.43 4.40 6.45
C SER A 48 -6.22 3.29 5.42
N GLY A 49 -6.09 2.06 5.89
CA GLY A 49 -5.95 0.89 5.03
C GLY A 49 -6.86 -0.24 5.47
N LEU A 50 -6.86 -1.28 4.68
CA LEU A 50 -7.30 -2.60 5.07
C LEU A 50 -6.10 -3.53 5.08
N ARG A 51 -6.05 -4.45 6.03
CA ARG A 51 -4.97 -5.43 6.12
C ARG A 51 -5.52 -6.83 6.32
N GLN A 52 -4.75 -7.80 5.86
CA GLN A 52 -4.95 -9.22 6.13
C GLN A 52 -3.62 -9.82 6.58
N LEU A 53 -3.66 -10.65 7.60
CA LEU A 53 -2.51 -11.45 7.99
C LEU A 53 -2.46 -12.71 7.13
N LEU A 54 -1.31 -13.00 6.57
CA LEU A 54 -1.04 -14.19 5.77
C LEU A 54 0.09 -14.97 6.41
N ASP A 55 -0.06 -16.29 6.46
CA ASP A 55 1.00 -17.23 6.84
C ASP A 55 1.55 -17.83 5.54
N VAL A 56 2.55 -17.18 4.97
CA VAL A 56 3.11 -17.49 3.66
C VAL A 56 4.63 -17.61 3.75
N ASP A 57 5.16 -18.72 3.27
CA ASP A 57 6.61 -18.87 3.07
C ASP A 57 7.02 -18.22 1.75
N SER A 58 7.70 -17.08 1.86
CA SER A 58 8.18 -16.32 0.69
C SER A 58 9.16 -17.07 -0.20
N SER A 59 9.79 -18.14 0.30
CA SER A 59 10.67 -18.99 -0.51
C SER A 59 9.89 -19.94 -1.44
N GLN A 60 8.66 -20.27 -1.08
CA GLN A 60 7.79 -21.16 -1.83
C GLN A 60 6.77 -20.39 -2.67
N GLU A 61 6.29 -19.27 -2.16
CA GLU A 61 5.25 -18.44 -2.75
C GLU A 61 5.72 -16.99 -2.94
N PRO A 62 6.73 -16.74 -3.81
CA PRO A 62 7.35 -15.42 -3.95
C PRO A 62 6.53 -14.45 -4.80
N VAL A 63 5.38 -14.86 -5.33
CA VAL A 63 4.59 -14.08 -6.29
C VAL A 63 3.36 -13.50 -5.63
N VAL A 64 3.13 -12.21 -5.85
CA VAL A 64 1.88 -11.52 -5.52
C VAL A 64 1.20 -11.06 -6.82
N ALA A 65 -0.11 -11.33 -6.92
CA ALA A 65 -0.92 -10.85 -8.02
C ALA A 65 -2.07 -10.00 -7.50
N TRP A 66 -2.31 -8.87 -8.16
CA TRP A 66 -3.43 -7.99 -7.82
C TRP A 66 -3.91 -7.23 -9.05
N ARG A 67 -5.03 -6.56 -8.88
CA ARG A 67 -5.51 -5.59 -9.87
C ARG A 67 -6.06 -4.38 -9.16
N TRP A 68 -5.88 -3.24 -9.75
CA TRP A 68 -6.50 -1.99 -9.32
C TRP A 68 -6.97 -1.14 -10.48
N ARG A 69 -7.82 -0.21 -10.17
CA ARG A 69 -8.28 0.82 -11.09
C ARG A 69 -8.20 2.16 -10.38
N VAL A 70 -7.33 3.03 -10.84
CA VAL A 70 -7.18 4.40 -10.36
C VAL A 70 -8.04 5.31 -11.23
N LEU A 71 -8.89 6.11 -10.61
CA LEU A 71 -9.79 7.03 -11.31
C LEU A 71 -9.14 8.40 -11.50
N ASP A 72 -8.50 8.91 -10.46
CA ASP A 72 -7.87 10.22 -10.42
C ASP A 72 -6.50 10.17 -9.75
N LEU A 73 -5.64 11.15 -10.07
CA LEU A 73 -4.36 11.36 -9.44
C LEU A 73 -4.47 12.39 -8.32
N ILE A 74 -3.59 12.28 -7.33
CA ILE A 74 -3.39 13.33 -6.34
C ILE A 74 -2.41 14.32 -6.94
N VAL A 75 -2.89 15.43 -7.48
CA VAL A 75 -2.11 16.39 -8.29
C VAL A 75 -0.89 16.93 -7.54
N SER A 76 -1.01 17.14 -6.23
CA SER A 76 0.06 17.65 -5.37
C SER A 76 1.08 16.58 -4.93
N ALA A 77 0.82 15.30 -5.22
CA ALA A 77 1.70 14.23 -4.79
C ALA A 77 3.04 14.24 -5.53
N ASP A 78 4.10 14.10 -4.77
CA ASP A 78 5.47 13.94 -5.23
C ASP A 78 6.21 12.99 -4.28
N ASN A 79 6.42 11.75 -4.72
CA ASN A 79 7.07 10.73 -3.89
C ASN A 79 8.59 10.91 -3.76
N GLN A 80 9.16 11.95 -4.37
CA GLN A 80 10.55 12.38 -4.15
C GLN A 80 10.66 13.45 -3.05
N ASP A 81 9.54 14.10 -2.70
CA ASP A 81 9.47 15.06 -1.62
C ASP A 81 8.79 14.43 -0.39
N ARG A 82 9.53 14.32 0.71
CA ARG A 82 9.06 13.75 1.98
C ARG A 82 7.79 14.42 2.55
N TYR A 83 7.52 15.66 2.18
CA TYR A 83 6.37 16.42 2.65
C TYR A 83 5.17 16.35 1.71
N ALA A 84 5.38 15.89 0.49
CA ALA A 84 4.37 15.71 -0.54
C ALA A 84 4.20 14.24 -0.97
N GLU A 85 4.85 13.30 -0.25
CA GLU A 85 4.74 11.87 -0.51
C GLU A 85 3.30 11.40 -0.37
N ASP A 86 2.67 11.09 -1.49
CA ASP A 86 1.33 10.53 -1.53
C ASP A 86 1.11 9.69 -2.79
N SER A 87 0.07 8.85 -2.77
CA SER A 87 -0.29 8.00 -3.89
C SER A 87 -1.77 7.64 -3.83
N PRO A 88 -2.51 7.66 -4.96
CA PRO A 88 -3.93 7.33 -4.99
C PRO A 88 -4.23 5.90 -4.57
N VAL A 89 -3.28 4.99 -4.72
CA VAL A 89 -3.39 3.60 -4.26
C VAL A 89 -2.03 3.03 -3.92
N ARG A 90 -1.99 2.22 -2.87
CA ARG A 90 -0.80 1.50 -2.41
C ARG A 90 -1.17 0.06 -2.09
N LEU A 91 -0.34 -0.89 -2.52
CA LEU A 91 -0.33 -2.25 -2.00
C LEU A 91 0.93 -2.41 -1.16
N MET A 92 0.76 -2.73 0.12
CA MET A 92 1.85 -2.84 1.08
C MET A 92 2.00 -4.28 1.52
N LEU A 93 3.21 -4.82 1.40
CA LEU A 93 3.60 -6.12 1.92
C LEU A 93 4.50 -5.87 3.14
N PHE A 94 4.06 -6.36 4.28
CA PHE A 94 4.79 -6.28 5.54
C PHE A 94 5.43 -7.63 5.81
N PHE A 95 6.73 -7.62 6.01
CA PHE A 95 7.51 -8.83 6.28
C PHE A 95 7.83 -8.89 7.77
N ASP A 96 7.69 -10.07 8.31
CA ASP A 96 8.21 -10.40 9.64
C ASP A 96 9.68 -10.81 9.55
N GLY A 97 10.41 -10.68 10.66
CA GLY A 97 11.82 -11.01 10.72
C GLY A 97 12.45 -10.65 12.05
N ASP A 98 13.69 -11.10 12.23
CA ASP A 98 14.44 -10.83 13.45
C ASP A 98 14.98 -9.38 13.46
N LYS A 99 14.28 -8.51 14.17
CA LYS A 99 14.62 -7.08 14.29
C LYS A 99 15.97 -6.84 14.96
N THR A 100 16.49 -7.81 15.71
CA THR A 100 17.82 -7.68 16.35
C THR A 100 18.97 -7.69 15.33
N THR A 101 18.71 -8.18 14.13
CA THR A 101 19.67 -8.18 13.01
C THR A 101 19.76 -6.84 12.28
N LEU A 102 18.83 -5.93 12.53
CA LEU A 102 18.81 -4.61 11.90
C LEU A 102 19.90 -3.70 12.47
N PRO A 103 20.32 -2.67 11.71
CA PRO A 103 21.20 -1.63 12.24
C PRO A 103 20.62 -1.00 13.51
N PHE A 104 21.46 -0.66 14.46
CA PHE A 104 21.05 -0.10 15.77
C PHE A 104 20.10 1.12 15.64
N LYS A 105 20.35 1.98 14.65
CA LYS A 105 19.49 3.13 14.36
C LYS A 105 18.05 2.71 14.03
N GLU A 106 17.88 1.64 13.26
CA GLU A 106 16.54 1.12 12.89
C GLU A 106 15.85 0.47 14.10
N GLN A 107 16.59 -0.24 14.93
CA GLN A 107 16.05 -0.81 16.17
C GLN A 107 15.51 0.30 17.08
N VAL A 108 16.30 1.37 17.32
CA VAL A 108 15.88 2.52 18.13
C VAL A 108 14.64 3.21 17.52
N LEU A 109 14.59 3.35 16.19
CA LEU A 109 13.44 3.93 15.50
C LEU A 109 12.17 3.08 15.76
N MET A 110 12.28 1.76 15.64
CA MET A 110 11.15 0.83 15.86
C MET A 110 10.66 0.85 17.30
N ASP A 111 11.58 0.83 18.27
CA ASP A 111 11.24 0.90 19.70
C ASP A 111 10.57 2.23 20.05
N THR A 112 11.08 3.34 19.50
CA THR A 112 10.49 4.66 19.67
C THR A 112 9.08 4.73 19.09
N ALA A 113 8.89 4.21 17.87
CA ALA A 113 7.58 4.15 17.23
C ALA A 113 6.60 3.31 18.05
N LYS A 114 7.03 2.17 18.57
CA LYS A 114 6.23 1.31 19.45
C LYS A 114 5.81 2.02 20.74
N LEU A 115 6.73 2.74 21.37
CA LEU A 115 6.43 3.53 22.58
C LEU A 115 5.41 4.64 22.31
N LEU A 116 5.51 5.32 21.17
CA LEU A 116 4.65 6.46 20.84
C LEU A 116 3.29 6.06 20.30
N THR A 117 3.21 4.97 19.55
CA THR A 117 2.00 4.56 18.82
C THR A 117 1.32 3.32 19.40
N GLY A 118 2.05 2.55 20.19
CA GLY A 118 1.62 1.22 20.68
C GLY A 118 1.64 0.14 19.60
N GLN A 119 2.18 0.43 18.41
CA GLN A 119 2.22 -0.49 17.28
C GLN A 119 3.65 -0.94 17.00
N ASP A 120 3.83 -2.24 16.82
CA ASP A 120 5.07 -2.78 16.30
C ASP A 120 5.18 -2.49 14.80
N LEU A 121 6.30 -1.89 14.38
CA LEU A 121 6.61 -1.77 12.96
C LEU A 121 7.06 -3.14 12.41
N PRO A 122 6.75 -3.47 11.16
CA PRO A 122 7.24 -4.67 10.51
C PRO A 122 8.77 -4.65 10.38
N TYR A 123 9.38 -5.82 10.22
CA TYR A 123 10.83 -5.93 9.94
C TYR A 123 11.21 -5.19 8.65
N ALA A 124 10.38 -5.37 7.62
CA ALA A 124 10.56 -4.71 6.32
C ALA A 124 9.20 -4.47 5.65
N THR A 125 9.17 -3.49 4.74
CA THR A 125 7.96 -3.18 3.96
C THR A 125 8.34 -2.95 2.49
N LEU A 126 7.66 -3.67 1.60
CA LEU A 126 7.63 -3.36 0.17
C LEU A 126 6.29 -2.72 -0.16
N MET A 127 6.32 -1.58 -0.82
CA MET A 127 5.14 -0.83 -1.18
C MET A 127 5.07 -0.66 -2.70
N TYR A 128 4.07 -1.23 -3.35
CA TYR A 128 3.74 -0.92 -4.74
C TYR A 128 2.83 0.29 -4.78
N ILE A 129 3.18 1.29 -5.58
CA ILE A 129 2.47 2.55 -5.66
C ILE A 129 2.03 2.89 -7.09
N TRP A 130 1.00 3.73 -7.20
CA TRP A 130 0.75 4.51 -8.40
C TRP A 130 1.37 5.89 -8.22
N GLU A 131 2.17 6.30 -9.17
CA GLU A 131 2.94 7.54 -9.12
C GLU A 131 2.48 8.51 -10.23
N ASN A 132 2.66 9.82 -10.03
CA ASN A 132 2.19 10.83 -10.97
C ASN A 132 3.07 10.96 -12.22
N ARG A 133 4.38 10.86 -12.07
CA ARG A 133 5.37 11.27 -13.09
C ARG A 133 6.49 10.27 -13.32
N LEU A 134 6.94 9.59 -12.27
CA LEU A 134 8.09 8.70 -12.36
C LEU A 134 7.76 7.44 -13.18
N PRO A 135 8.71 6.93 -13.96
CA PRO A 135 8.50 5.71 -14.75
C PRO A 135 8.16 4.50 -13.90
N VAL A 136 7.36 3.59 -14.45
CA VAL A 136 7.13 2.25 -13.88
C VAL A 136 8.48 1.54 -13.70
N GLY A 137 8.64 0.87 -12.56
CA GLY A 137 9.87 0.21 -12.16
C GLY A 137 10.85 1.10 -11.38
N THR A 138 10.55 2.40 -11.23
CA THR A 138 11.37 3.27 -10.36
C THR A 138 11.25 2.79 -8.91
N ILE A 139 12.40 2.65 -8.26
CA ILE A 139 12.49 2.34 -6.82
C ILE A 139 12.80 3.62 -6.07
N LEU A 140 12.00 3.89 -5.05
CA LEU A 140 12.15 5.03 -4.15
C LEU A 140 12.41 4.52 -2.74
N PRO A 141 13.53 4.91 -2.11
CA PRO A 141 13.73 4.64 -0.69
C PRO A 141 12.84 5.53 0.15
N SER A 142 12.40 5.03 1.29
CA SER A 142 11.72 5.87 2.27
C SER A 142 12.68 6.93 2.84
N SER A 143 12.16 8.13 3.05
CA SER A 143 12.91 9.22 3.70
C SER A 143 13.08 9.00 5.22
N PHE A 144 12.39 8.03 5.81
CA PHE A 144 12.35 7.81 7.26
C PHE A 144 13.14 6.60 7.73
N THR A 145 13.18 5.54 6.92
CA THR A 145 13.79 4.26 7.30
C THR A 145 14.26 3.51 6.06
N SER A 146 15.36 2.78 6.20
CA SER A 146 15.85 1.88 5.15
C SER A 146 15.01 0.60 5.00
N GLN A 147 14.08 0.36 5.93
CA GLN A 147 13.24 -0.82 5.95
C GLN A 147 11.99 -0.71 5.08
N VAL A 148 11.76 0.44 4.46
CA VAL A 148 10.65 0.67 3.52
C VAL A 148 11.19 0.95 2.13
N LYS A 149 10.77 0.16 1.15
CA LYS A 149 11.06 0.33 -0.27
C LYS A 149 9.75 0.57 -1.02
N MET A 150 9.68 1.63 -1.81
CA MET A 150 8.56 1.89 -2.69
C MET A 150 8.94 1.56 -4.13
N LEU A 151 8.06 0.87 -4.85
CA LEU A 151 8.22 0.52 -6.25
C LEU A 151 7.03 1.05 -7.05
N VAL A 152 7.31 1.83 -8.08
CA VAL A 152 6.30 2.37 -8.99
C VAL A 152 5.75 1.25 -9.86
N ALA A 153 4.54 0.76 -9.56
CA ALA A 153 3.85 -0.26 -10.35
C ALA A 153 2.98 0.34 -11.44
N GLY A 154 2.41 1.52 -11.22
CA GLY A 154 1.67 2.28 -12.20
C GLY A 154 2.06 3.75 -12.17
N SER A 155 1.98 4.43 -13.29
CA SER A 155 2.44 5.82 -13.39
C SER A 155 1.63 6.66 -14.36
N GLY A 156 1.61 7.96 -14.06
CA GLY A 156 1.17 9.06 -14.91
C GLY A 156 -0.33 9.21 -15.08
N PRO A 157 -0.73 10.33 -15.70
CA PRO A 157 -2.09 10.58 -16.15
C PRO A 157 -2.39 9.79 -17.42
N ASP A 158 -1.88 8.57 -17.49
CA ASP A 158 -1.99 7.71 -18.65
C ASP A 158 -3.46 7.60 -19.10
N ARG A 159 -3.68 7.47 -20.42
CA ARG A 159 -4.97 7.10 -21.02
C ARG A 159 -5.62 5.84 -20.43
N ARG A 160 -4.95 5.21 -19.46
CA ARG A 160 -5.35 4.03 -18.71
C ARG A 160 -5.95 4.35 -17.33
N LEU A 161 -6.04 5.61 -16.91
CA LEU A 161 -6.87 5.98 -15.76
C LEU A 161 -8.33 5.53 -16.03
N GLY A 162 -9.00 5.06 -15.00
CA GLY A 162 -10.35 4.50 -15.09
C GLY A 162 -10.43 3.09 -15.69
N ARG A 163 -9.32 2.44 -16.03
CA ARG A 163 -9.25 1.06 -16.51
C ARG A 163 -8.60 0.14 -15.49
N TRP A 164 -9.06 -1.09 -15.43
CA TRP A 164 -8.42 -2.13 -14.63
C TRP A 164 -7.04 -2.44 -15.17
N LYS A 165 -6.04 -2.42 -14.28
CA LYS A 165 -4.68 -2.93 -14.52
C LYS A 165 -4.45 -4.14 -13.65
N GLN A 166 -3.87 -5.17 -14.23
CA GLN A 166 -3.46 -6.39 -13.53
C GLN A 166 -1.94 -6.41 -13.40
N PHE A 167 -1.48 -6.87 -12.26
CA PHE A 167 -0.08 -6.98 -11.90
C PHE A 167 0.20 -8.37 -11.36
N GLU A 168 1.39 -8.84 -11.65
CA GLU A 168 1.98 -10.04 -11.08
C GLU A 168 3.47 -9.75 -10.87
N ARG A 169 3.94 -9.89 -9.64
CA ARG A 169 5.28 -9.50 -9.25
C ARG A 169 5.91 -10.55 -8.35
N ASN A 170 7.19 -10.86 -8.58
CA ASN A 170 7.99 -11.57 -7.59
C ASN A 170 8.44 -10.56 -6.52
N TYR A 171 7.74 -10.53 -5.39
CA TYR A 171 7.98 -9.55 -4.34
C TYR A 171 9.29 -9.77 -3.61
N VAL A 172 9.86 -10.97 -3.66
CA VAL A 172 11.18 -11.26 -3.08
C VAL A 172 12.28 -10.59 -3.91
N ASP A 173 12.20 -10.68 -5.23
CA ASP A 173 13.15 -10.02 -6.14
C ASP A 173 12.99 -8.50 -6.11
N ASP A 174 11.77 -8.01 -6.04
CA ASP A 174 11.48 -6.57 -5.95
C ASP A 174 11.99 -5.96 -4.64
N TYR A 175 12.04 -6.75 -3.56
CA TYR A 175 12.56 -6.27 -2.27
C TYR A 175 14.10 -6.26 -2.22
N ARG A 176 14.80 -7.15 -2.89
CA ARG A 176 16.28 -7.20 -2.96
C ARG A 176 16.88 -6.01 -3.69
#